data_908f6d5aebfd812be35c7c27de10cad4
#
_entry.id   908f6d5aebfd812be35c7c27de10cad4
#
_cell.length_a   1.000
_cell.length_b   1.000
_cell.length_c   1.000
_cell.angle_alpha   90.00
_cell.angle_beta   90.00
_cell.angle_gamma   90.00
#
_symmetry.space_group_name_H-M   'P 1'
#
loop_
_entity.id
_entity.type
_entity.pdbx_description
1 polymer ?
#
loop_
_entity_poly.entity_id
_entity_poly.type
_entity_poly.pdbx_seq_one_letter_code
_entity_poly.pdbx_strand_id
1 'polypeptide(L)'
;MNGVVLPGDSTVQYVEVSVPEPGHGQVLLEMKASSICGSDIRAIYRQHLGTGPEAYQGVVAGHEPCGQVVAVGPGCRRLSVGDRVVVYHIAGCGVCEECRHGYMIGCTSPSRAAYGWQRDGGHAEYLLAEEATCIVLPEPLTYVDGALVSCGFGTAYEGLLLATRRRH
;
A
#
# COMPACT_ATOMS: atom_id res chain seq x y z
N MET A 1 -1.83 -15.47 10.48
CA MET A 1 -0.97 -15.30 9.31
C MET A 1 0.38 -14.78 9.73
N ASN A 2 1.42 -15.12 8.94
CA ASN A 2 2.74 -14.55 9.17
C ASN A 2 2.87 -13.18 8.53
N GLY A 3 3.60 -12.29 9.20
CA GLY A 3 3.94 -10.97 8.72
C GLY A 3 5.36 -10.57 9.11
N VAL A 4 5.84 -9.47 8.56
CA VAL A 4 7.19 -8.93 8.81
C VAL A 4 7.08 -7.52 9.36
N VAL A 5 7.72 -7.29 10.51
CA VAL A 5 7.92 -5.95 11.10
C VAL A 5 9.40 -5.60 11.04
N LEU A 6 9.72 -4.33 10.89
CA LEU A 6 11.07 -3.81 10.82
C LEU A 6 11.40 -3.01 12.10
N PRO A 7 12.15 -3.57 13.07
CA PRO A 7 12.41 -2.93 14.37
C PRO A 7 13.23 -1.63 14.30
N GLY A 8 13.90 -1.35 13.18
CA GLY A 8 14.69 -0.12 13.01
C GLY A 8 16.15 -0.24 13.49
N ASP A 9 16.64 -1.45 13.57
CA ASP A 9 18.00 -1.80 14.02
C ASP A 9 18.76 -2.66 12.99
N SER A 10 18.32 -2.62 11.75
CA SER A 10 18.83 -3.45 10.64
C SER A 10 18.53 -4.95 10.80
N THR A 11 17.48 -5.28 11.55
CA THR A 11 16.96 -6.64 11.66
C THR A 11 15.55 -6.76 11.06
N VAL A 12 15.11 -7.99 10.88
CA VAL A 12 13.77 -8.34 10.41
C VAL A 12 13.13 -9.22 11.48
N GLN A 13 11.92 -8.87 11.89
CA GLN A 13 11.17 -9.64 12.86
C GLN A 13 9.94 -10.28 12.19
N TYR A 14 9.82 -11.60 12.28
CA TYR A 14 8.61 -12.32 11.93
C TYR A 14 7.60 -12.24 13.08
N VAL A 15 6.36 -11.92 12.74
CA VAL A 15 5.26 -11.83 13.68
C VAL A 15 4.10 -12.68 13.21
N GLU A 16 3.37 -13.25 14.15
CA GLU A 16 2.09 -13.91 13.88
C GLU A 16 0.95 -12.95 14.26
N VAL A 17 0.10 -12.64 13.29
CA VAL A 17 -1.06 -11.77 13.46
C VAL A 17 -2.32 -12.46 12.95
N SER A 18 -3.50 -12.04 13.41
CA SER A 18 -4.77 -12.57 12.91
C SER A 18 -4.98 -12.17 11.44
N VAL A 19 -5.62 -13.04 10.65
CA VAL A 19 -6.09 -12.67 9.32
C VAL A 19 -7.24 -11.67 9.50
N PRO A 20 -7.16 -10.47 8.91
CA PRO A 20 -8.22 -9.48 9.07
C PRO A 20 -9.46 -9.84 8.24
N GLU A 21 -10.62 -9.35 8.67
CA GLU A 21 -11.86 -9.46 7.90
C GLU A 21 -12.17 -8.13 7.20
N PRO A 22 -12.58 -8.13 5.92
CA PRO A 22 -12.87 -6.91 5.19
C PRO A 22 -14.18 -6.27 5.67
N GLY A 23 -14.07 -5.05 6.19
CA GLY A 23 -15.19 -4.18 6.53
C GLY A 23 -15.78 -3.47 5.31
N HIS A 24 -16.61 -2.44 5.56
CA HIS A 24 -17.26 -1.67 4.50
C HIS A 24 -16.23 -0.97 3.60
N GLY A 25 -16.31 -1.19 2.30
CA GLY A 25 -15.41 -0.60 1.30
C GLY A 25 -14.01 -1.22 1.26
N GLN A 26 -13.80 -2.35 1.93
CA GLN A 26 -12.51 -3.03 2.02
C GLN A 26 -12.52 -4.38 1.30
N VAL A 27 -11.36 -4.80 0.87
CA VAL A 27 -11.10 -6.13 0.29
C VAL A 27 -9.94 -6.79 1.03
N LEU A 28 -9.99 -8.11 1.14
CA LEU A 28 -8.88 -8.91 1.62
C LEU A 28 -8.12 -9.45 0.41
N LEU A 29 -6.83 -9.21 0.39
CA LEU A 29 -5.91 -9.67 -0.65
C LEU A 29 -5.04 -10.81 -0.11
N GLU A 30 -4.93 -11.91 -0.85
CA GLU A 30 -3.83 -12.84 -0.72
C GLU A 30 -2.62 -12.24 -1.41
N MET A 31 -1.55 -12.01 -0.67
CA MET A 31 -0.35 -11.37 -1.20
C MET A 31 0.42 -12.28 -2.13
N LYS A 32 0.78 -11.78 -3.31
CA LYS A 32 1.54 -12.51 -4.34
C LYS A 32 2.92 -11.91 -4.57
N ALA A 33 3.04 -10.59 -4.36
CA ALA A 33 4.32 -9.87 -4.42
C ALA A 33 4.24 -8.61 -3.55
N SER A 34 5.35 -8.25 -2.94
CA SER A 34 5.53 -6.96 -2.26
C SER A 34 7.00 -6.59 -2.38
N SER A 35 7.33 -5.52 -3.11
CA SER A 35 8.70 -5.10 -3.32
C SER A 35 9.24 -4.30 -2.14
N ILE A 36 10.55 -4.13 -2.10
CA ILE A 36 11.27 -3.35 -1.09
C ILE A 36 11.74 -2.05 -1.72
N CYS A 37 11.30 -0.95 -1.18
CA CYS A 37 11.66 0.40 -1.62
C CYS A 37 12.90 0.93 -0.87
N GLY A 38 13.57 1.91 -1.46
CA GLY A 38 14.67 2.62 -0.79
C GLY A 38 14.24 3.32 0.51
N SER A 39 12.97 3.72 0.63
CA SER A 39 12.39 4.29 1.84
C SER A 39 12.29 3.26 2.97
N ASP A 40 11.94 2.00 2.68
CA ASP A 40 11.93 0.92 3.68
C ASP A 40 13.32 0.77 4.30
N ILE A 41 14.35 0.75 3.48
CA ILE A 41 15.74 0.60 3.95
C ILE A 41 16.18 1.79 4.79
N ARG A 42 15.94 3.01 4.31
CA ARG A 42 16.45 4.22 4.94
C ARG A 42 15.68 4.64 6.18
N ALA A 43 14.36 4.51 6.15
CA ALA A 43 13.49 5.16 7.11
C ALA A 43 12.86 4.21 8.12
N ILE A 44 12.88 2.90 7.90
CA ILE A 44 12.35 1.92 8.86
C ILE A 44 13.30 0.75 9.16
N TYR A 45 13.99 0.19 8.18
CA TYR A 45 14.86 -0.96 8.42
C TYR A 45 16.10 -0.62 9.25
N ARG A 46 16.88 0.40 8.84
CA ARG A 46 18.11 0.79 9.52
C ARG A 46 17.84 1.51 10.83
N GLN A 47 16.88 2.40 10.81
CA GLN A 47 16.39 3.15 11.96
C GLN A 47 15.02 3.73 11.62
N HIS A 48 14.19 3.93 12.64
CA HIS A 48 12.94 4.65 12.43
C HIS A 48 13.24 6.14 12.34
N LEU A 49 12.97 6.73 11.16
CA LEU A 49 13.06 8.17 10.96
C LEU A 49 11.69 8.82 11.23
N GLY A 50 11.76 10.03 11.81
CA GLY A 50 10.56 10.78 12.15
C GLY A 50 9.97 10.39 13.51
N THR A 51 8.99 11.15 13.94
CA THR A 51 8.27 10.96 15.20
C THR A 51 6.78 11.26 15.01
N GLY A 52 5.96 10.79 15.94
CA GLY A 52 4.51 11.05 15.92
C GLY A 52 3.74 10.26 14.85
N PRO A 53 2.54 10.75 14.46
CA PRO A 53 1.63 9.99 13.59
C PRO A 53 2.15 9.70 12.18
N GLU A 54 3.08 10.51 11.68
CA GLU A 54 3.67 10.35 10.34
C GLU A 54 4.85 9.37 10.30
N ALA A 55 5.36 8.97 11.47
CA ALA A 55 6.42 7.96 11.57
C ALA A 55 5.86 6.54 11.35
N TYR A 56 6.77 5.58 11.18
CA TYR A 56 6.43 4.16 11.16
C TYR A 56 5.83 3.74 12.50
N GLN A 57 4.69 3.05 12.48
CA GLN A 57 3.89 2.71 13.65
C GLN A 57 4.11 1.28 14.16
N GLY A 58 5.17 0.60 13.73
CA GLY A 58 5.43 -0.79 14.16
C GLY A 58 4.48 -1.82 13.56
N VAL A 59 3.85 -1.50 12.46
CA VAL A 59 2.91 -2.36 11.71
C VAL A 59 3.65 -3.35 10.80
N VAL A 60 2.93 -4.30 10.22
CA VAL A 60 3.48 -5.13 9.12
C VAL A 60 3.97 -4.22 8.00
N ALA A 61 5.23 -4.38 7.62
CA ALA A 61 5.89 -3.55 6.61
C ALA A 61 5.43 -3.88 5.18
N GLY A 62 5.98 -3.19 4.17
CA GLY A 62 5.74 -3.43 2.76
C GLY A 62 4.67 -2.52 2.16
N HIS A 63 5.10 -1.40 1.58
CA HIS A 63 4.20 -0.41 0.98
C HIS A 63 4.07 -0.52 -0.54
N GLU A 64 4.60 -1.56 -1.15
CA GLU A 64 4.49 -1.84 -2.59
C GLU A 64 3.74 -3.17 -2.84
N PRO A 65 2.49 -3.31 -2.36
CA PRO A 65 1.77 -4.57 -2.40
C PRO A 65 1.06 -4.83 -3.73
N CYS A 66 1.10 -6.09 -4.17
CA CYS A 66 0.33 -6.61 -5.27
C CYS A 66 -0.19 -8.02 -4.94
N GLY A 67 -1.47 -8.26 -5.13
CA GLY A 67 -2.10 -9.51 -4.71
C GLY A 67 -3.39 -9.84 -5.46
N GLN A 68 -4.07 -10.86 -4.98
CA GLN A 68 -5.35 -11.32 -5.51
C GLN A 68 -6.46 -11.15 -4.46
N VAL A 69 -7.59 -10.63 -4.87
CA VAL A 69 -8.77 -10.49 -4.00
C VAL A 69 -9.29 -11.87 -3.62
N VAL A 70 -9.37 -12.15 -2.32
CA VAL A 70 -9.92 -13.42 -1.77
C VAL A 70 -11.19 -13.21 -0.99
N ALA A 71 -11.47 -12.00 -0.51
CA ALA A 71 -12.76 -11.64 0.09
C ALA A 71 -13.08 -10.17 -0.16
N VAL A 72 -14.37 -9.86 -0.22
CA VAL A 72 -14.91 -8.53 -0.52
C VAL A 72 -15.87 -8.13 0.58
N GLY A 73 -15.63 -6.97 1.20
CA GLY A 73 -16.48 -6.43 2.25
C GLY A 73 -17.73 -5.72 1.69
N PRO A 74 -18.68 -5.41 2.58
CA PRO A 74 -19.89 -4.68 2.18
C PRO A 74 -19.55 -3.33 1.52
N GLY A 75 -20.35 -2.92 0.53
CA GLY A 75 -20.21 -1.63 -0.15
C GLY A 75 -19.18 -1.59 -1.28
N CYS A 76 -18.34 -2.60 -1.45
CA CYS A 76 -17.48 -2.74 -2.62
C CYS A 76 -18.30 -2.96 -3.88
N ARG A 77 -17.89 -2.35 -4.99
CA ARG A 77 -18.65 -2.38 -6.27
C ARG A 77 -17.78 -2.59 -7.50
N ARG A 78 -16.46 -2.47 -7.36
CA ARG A 78 -15.53 -2.47 -8.49
C ARG A 78 -14.71 -3.75 -8.57
N LEU A 79 -14.54 -4.44 -7.43
CA LEU A 79 -13.71 -5.62 -7.34
C LEU A 79 -14.53 -6.86 -6.96
N SER A 80 -14.06 -7.99 -7.44
CA SER A 80 -14.61 -9.32 -7.19
C SER A 80 -13.51 -10.27 -6.71
N VAL A 81 -13.89 -11.34 -6.03
CA VAL A 81 -12.94 -12.42 -5.68
C VAL A 81 -12.32 -12.98 -6.96
N GLY A 82 -11.00 -13.12 -6.95
CA GLY A 82 -10.19 -13.54 -8.09
C GLY A 82 -9.50 -12.40 -8.83
N ASP A 83 -9.93 -11.15 -8.66
CA ASP A 83 -9.29 -10.00 -9.32
C ASP A 83 -7.84 -9.86 -8.84
N ARG A 84 -6.95 -9.59 -9.80
CA ARG A 84 -5.54 -9.28 -9.57
C ARG A 84 -5.39 -7.78 -9.42
N VAL A 85 -4.77 -7.31 -8.34
CA VAL A 85 -4.70 -5.88 -8.05
C VAL A 85 -3.34 -5.42 -7.57
N VAL A 86 -2.98 -4.22 -7.96
CA VAL A 86 -1.92 -3.40 -7.35
C VAL A 86 -2.58 -2.48 -6.34
N VAL A 87 -1.95 -2.28 -5.19
CA VAL A 87 -2.47 -1.34 -4.18
C VAL A 87 -1.67 -0.04 -4.23
N TYR A 88 -2.37 1.08 -4.45
CA TYR A 88 -1.79 2.40 -4.24
C TYR A 88 -1.47 2.57 -2.75
N HIS A 89 -0.23 2.90 -2.44
CA HIS A 89 0.31 2.77 -1.07
C HIS A 89 -0.26 3.74 -0.03
N ILE A 90 -1.10 4.71 -0.40
CA ILE A 90 -1.75 5.65 0.52
C ILE A 90 -3.26 5.46 0.50
N ALA A 91 -3.85 5.16 1.65
CA ALA A 91 -5.29 5.22 1.87
C ALA A 91 -5.65 6.63 2.35
N GLY A 92 -6.36 7.39 1.53
CA GLY A 92 -6.92 8.70 1.88
C GLY A 92 -8.33 8.59 2.42
N CYS A 93 -8.92 9.71 2.82
CA CYS A 93 -10.31 9.74 3.34
C CYS A 93 -11.39 9.53 2.27
N GLY A 94 -11.05 9.59 0.98
CA GLY A 94 -11.97 9.41 -0.14
C GLY A 94 -12.89 10.60 -0.45
N VAL A 95 -12.98 11.62 0.42
CA VAL A 95 -13.98 12.71 0.32
C VAL A 95 -13.38 14.12 0.17
N CYS A 96 -12.14 14.36 0.57
CA CYS A 96 -11.48 15.64 0.37
C CYS A 96 -11.15 15.88 -1.10
N GLU A 97 -10.80 17.10 -1.47
CA GLU A 97 -10.51 17.52 -2.83
C GLU A 97 -9.41 16.66 -3.45
N GLU A 98 -8.29 16.49 -2.75
CA GLU A 98 -7.15 15.68 -3.19
C GLU A 98 -7.55 14.22 -3.48
N CYS A 99 -8.29 13.60 -2.56
CA CYS A 99 -8.76 12.22 -2.75
C CYS A 99 -9.71 12.09 -3.96
N ARG A 100 -10.59 13.07 -4.16
CA ARG A 100 -11.53 13.08 -5.30
C ARG A 100 -10.83 13.26 -6.65
N HIS A 101 -9.67 13.88 -6.66
CA HIS A 101 -8.78 13.96 -7.83
C HIS A 101 -7.86 12.74 -7.99
N GLY A 102 -7.95 11.74 -7.08
CA GLY A 102 -7.09 10.56 -7.10
C GLY A 102 -5.72 10.78 -6.47
N TYR A 103 -5.47 11.94 -5.87
CA TYR A 103 -4.18 12.31 -5.28
C TYR A 103 -4.19 12.11 -3.76
N MET A 104 -4.38 10.87 -3.33
CA MET A 104 -4.55 10.53 -1.91
C MET A 104 -3.31 10.85 -1.05
N ILE A 105 -2.13 10.96 -1.66
CA ILE A 105 -0.92 11.38 -0.96
C ILE A 105 -1.05 12.81 -0.38
N GLY A 106 -1.82 13.69 -1.02
CA GLY A 106 -2.13 15.03 -0.55
C GLY A 106 -3.29 15.11 0.45
N CYS A 107 -3.88 13.98 0.84
CA CYS A 107 -5.00 13.96 1.79
C CYS A 107 -4.58 14.51 3.15
N THR A 108 -5.32 15.50 3.66
CA THR A 108 -5.06 16.15 4.95
C THR A 108 -5.88 15.58 6.11
N SER A 109 -6.68 14.55 5.86
CA SER A 109 -7.47 13.89 6.90
C SER A 109 -6.59 13.12 7.89
N PRO A 110 -6.91 13.15 9.19
CA PRO A 110 -6.25 12.28 10.18
C PRO A 110 -6.39 10.78 9.90
N SER A 111 -7.36 10.39 9.07
CA SER A 111 -7.55 8.98 8.66
C SER A 111 -6.64 8.57 7.50
N ARG A 112 -5.85 9.49 6.92
CA ARG A 112 -4.85 9.14 5.91
C ARG A 112 -3.80 8.23 6.52
N ALA A 113 -3.52 7.11 5.85
CA ALA A 113 -2.52 6.17 6.31
C ALA A 113 -1.82 5.47 5.14
N ALA A 114 -0.50 5.34 5.21
CA ALA A 114 0.28 4.56 4.25
C ALA A 114 0.32 3.09 4.69
N TYR A 115 0.09 2.19 3.76
CA TYR A 115 0.30 0.76 3.94
C TYR A 115 1.77 0.49 4.22
N GLY A 116 2.05 -0.42 5.15
CA GLY A 116 3.43 -0.75 5.55
C GLY A 116 4.15 0.32 6.34
N TRP A 117 3.41 1.36 6.78
CA TRP A 117 3.98 2.49 7.51
C TRP A 117 3.12 2.92 8.71
N GLN A 118 1.88 3.41 8.48
CA GLN A 118 0.91 3.74 9.52
C GLN A 118 -0.17 2.66 9.71
N ARG A 119 -0.31 1.77 8.74
CA ARG A 119 -1.18 0.60 8.78
C ARG A 119 -0.49 -0.59 8.15
N ASP A 120 -0.99 -1.80 8.41
CA ASP A 120 -0.37 -3.01 7.89
C ASP A 120 -0.20 -2.99 6.37
N GLY A 121 0.93 -3.52 5.92
CA GLY A 121 1.37 -3.57 4.54
C GLY A 121 1.48 -4.99 3.97
N GLY A 122 2.12 -5.08 2.82
CA GLY A 122 2.15 -6.29 2.00
C GLY A 122 3.19 -7.34 2.36
N HIS A 123 4.06 -7.12 3.36
CA HIS A 123 5.00 -8.15 3.80
C HIS A 123 4.34 -9.13 4.78
N ALA A 124 3.20 -9.69 4.36
CA ALA A 124 2.42 -10.71 5.06
C ALA A 124 1.74 -11.63 4.04
N GLU A 125 1.07 -12.69 4.52
CA GLU A 125 0.29 -13.59 3.66
C GLU A 125 -0.98 -12.93 3.12
N TYR A 126 -1.59 -12.03 3.91
CA TYR A 126 -2.79 -11.28 3.52
C TYR A 126 -2.65 -9.79 3.86
N LEU A 127 -3.34 -8.97 3.08
CA LEU A 127 -3.45 -7.52 3.28
C LEU A 127 -4.91 -7.08 3.23
N LEU A 128 -5.34 -6.30 4.23
CA LEU A 128 -6.61 -5.57 4.20
C LEU A 128 -6.43 -4.24 3.48
N ALA A 129 -7.08 -4.07 2.33
CA ALA A 129 -6.97 -2.86 1.52
C ALA A 129 -8.32 -2.17 1.31
N GLU A 130 -8.31 -0.85 1.20
CA GLU A 130 -9.48 -0.09 0.74
C GLU A 130 -9.70 -0.37 -0.76
N GLU A 131 -10.91 -0.71 -1.19
CA GLU A 131 -11.22 -0.91 -2.60
C GLU A 131 -10.77 0.30 -3.45
N ALA A 132 -10.90 1.50 -2.91
CA ALA A 132 -10.52 2.75 -3.58
C ALA A 132 -9.02 2.85 -3.92
N THR A 133 -8.16 2.15 -3.18
CA THR A 133 -6.71 2.12 -3.42
C THR A 133 -6.28 1.00 -4.35
N CYS A 134 -7.17 0.07 -4.67
CA CYS A 134 -6.86 -1.08 -5.52
C CYS A 134 -7.07 -0.74 -7.01
N ILE A 135 -6.08 -1.08 -7.82
CA ILE A 135 -6.07 -0.91 -9.27
C ILE A 135 -5.95 -2.30 -9.89
N VAL A 136 -6.87 -2.65 -10.78
CA VAL A 136 -6.84 -3.96 -11.47
C VAL A 136 -5.55 -4.08 -12.27
N LEU A 137 -4.82 -5.16 -12.04
CA LEU A 137 -3.57 -5.47 -12.74
C LEU A 137 -3.91 -6.04 -14.12
N PRO A 138 -3.46 -5.42 -15.23
CA PRO A 138 -3.68 -5.93 -16.58
C PRO A 138 -3.12 -7.34 -16.78
N GLU A 139 -3.82 -8.17 -17.57
CA GLU A 139 -3.47 -9.57 -17.84
C GLU A 139 -1.99 -9.82 -18.23
N PRO A 140 -1.35 -9.02 -19.10
CA PRO A 140 0.03 -9.26 -19.49
C PRO A 140 1.06 -9.04 -18.38
N LEU A 141 0.68 -8.33 -17.29
CA LEU A 141 1.59 -8.01 -16.20
C LEU A 141 1.59 -9.10 -15.14
N THR A 142 2.77 -9.39 -14.60
CA THR A 142 2.93 -10.28 -13.44
C THR A 142 2.67 -9.54 -12.14
N TYR A 143 2.47 -10.26 -11.04
CA TYR A 143 2.36 -9.64 -9.71
C TYR A 143 3.64 -8.89 -9.31
N VAL A 144 4.80 -9.34 -9.79
CA VAL A 144 6.08 -8.64 -9.56
C VAL A 144 6.10 -7.29 -10.27
N ASP A 145 5.63 -7.23 -11.53
CA ASP A 145 5.49 -5.96 -12.25
C ASP A 145 4.55 -5.00 -11.50
N GLY A 146 3.43 -5.53 -11.00
CA GLY A 146 2.47 -4.77 -10.20
C GLY A 146 3.07 -4.21 -8.91
N ALA A 147 3.84 -4.99 -8.18
CA ALA A 147 4.52 -4.53 -6.96
C ALA A 147 5.50 -3.39 -7.25
N LEU A 148 6.31 -3.50 -8.32
CA LEU A 148 7.25 -2.45 -8.72
C LEU A 148 6.58 -1.13 -9.15
N VAL A 149 5.37 -1.21 -9.71
CA VAL A 149 4.59 -0.03 -10.14
C VAL A 149 4.01 0.72 -8.93
N SER A 150 3.71 0.06 -7.84
CA SER A 150 2.99 0.61 -6.68
C SER A 150 3.63 1.88 -6.09
N CYS A 151 4.96 1.95 -6.00
CA CYS A 151 5.69 3.13 -5.52
C CYS A 151 6.87 3.49 -6.44
N GLY A 152 7.85 2.59 -6.60
CA GLY A 152 9.12 2.93 -7.25
C GLY A 152 8.95 3.47 -8.66
N PHE A 153 8.32 2.71 -9.55
CA PHE A 153 8.06 3.13 -10.93
C PHE A 153 7.02 4.25 -11.00
N GLY A 154 5.94 4.16 -10.22
CA GLY A 154 4.90 5.19 -10.17
C GLY A 154 5.44 6.57 -9.80
N THR A 155 6.31 6.65 -8.81
CA THR A 155 6.97 7.89 -8.38
C THR A 155 7.86 8.48 -9.50
N ALA A 156 8.64 7.64 -10.18
CA ALA A 156 9.49 8.08 -11.29
C ALA A 156 8.66 8.59 -12.47
N TYR A 157 7.57 7.90 -12.79
CA TYR A 157 6.63 8.29 -13.85
C TYR A 157 5.93 9.62 -13.54
N GLU A 158 5.43 9.80 -12.33
CA GLU A 158 4.83 11.08 -11.89
C GLU A 158 5.84 12.23 -11.96
N GLY A 159 7.08 12.00 -11.50
CA GLY A 159 8.16 12.98 -11.64
C GLY A 159 8.41 13.41 -13.08
N LEU A 160 8.38 12.46 -14.02
CA LEU A 160 8.52 12.73 -15.45
C LEU A 160 7.34 13.57 -15.99
N LEU A 161 6.10 13.22 -15.62
CA LEU A 161 4.91 13.97 -16.03
C LEU A 161 4.94 15.41 -15.52
N LEU A 162 5.32 15.63 -14.28
CA LEU A 162 5.45 16.97 -13.69
C LEU A 162 6.54 17.80 -14.38
N ALA A 163 7.68 17.19 -14.70
CA ALA A 163 8.78 17.85 -15.41
C ALA A 163 8.39 18.25 -16.84
N THR A 164 7.57 17.45 -17.52
CA THR A 164 7.14 17.74 -18.90
C THR A 164 6.02 18.78 -18.95
N ARG A 165 5.08 18.78 -17.97
CA ARG A 165 3.99 19.78 -17.89
C ARG A 165 4.49 21.21 -17.65
N ARG A 166 5.65 21.40 -17.05
CA ARG A 166 6.24 22.74 -16.80
C ARG A 166 6.95 23.37 -18.01
N ARG A 167 6.95 22.71 -19.17
CA ARG A 167 7.60 23.20 -20.39
C ARG A 167 6.65 23.84 -21.42
N HIS A 168 5.36 24.06 -21.01
CA HIS A 168 4.37 24.73 -21.90
C HIS A 168 3.80 25.97 -21.23
#